data_376f3f110fb7dd09cc7a7c58e9043276
#
_entry.id   376f3f110fb7dd09cc7a7c58e9043276
#
_cell.length_a   1.000
_cell.length_b   1.000
_cell.length_c   1.000
_cell.angle_alpha   90.00
_cell.angle_beta   90.00
_cell.angle_gamma   90.00
#
_symmetry.space_group_name_H-M   'P 1'
#
loop_
_entity.id
_entity.type
_entity.pdbx_description
1 polymer ?
#
loop_
_entity_poly.entity_id
_entity_poly.type
_entity_poly.pdbx_seq_one_letter_code
_entity_poly.pdbx_strand_id
1 'polypeptide(L)'
;GHSAITIGEGRGNALKLMARVLQEVSVAVGDLQIAWFEGGMKMNAIVSEAQATITVPAGSGAPALKVAQQAAAKMKAELAATDPGFCFEAEETTLPDQALNPTDSAALWQFLFLLPDGMRQMSREMSGLVHCSSNIGILTMSPEQIYLCDCVRSAEDSLGENLAAELLCLAGLLGFTAKRGISFSGWKYDPSSQLRALCMQVYKDMFGREMELQATHGGLECGEFK
;
A
#
# COMPACT_ATOMS: atom_id res chain seq x y z
N GLY A 1 2.08 4.84 9.27
CA GLY A 1 2.36 6.02 8.43
C GLY A 1 1.13 6.53 7.70
N HIS A 2 1.17 7.78 7.23
CA HIS A 2 0.09 8.38 6.44
C HIS A 2 0.45 8.33 4.94
N SER A 3 -0.45 7.84 4.08
CA SER A 3 -0.18 7.62 2.65
C SER A 3 0.13 8.89 1.83
N ALA A 4 -0.10 10.08 2.39
CA ALA A 4 0.25 11.34 1.75
C ALA A 4 1.57 11.95 2.27
N ILE A 5 1.89 11.72 3.55
CA ILE A 5 3.01 12.40 4.22
C ILE A 5 4.24 11.51 4.22
N THR A 6 4.08 10.24 4.56
CA THR A 6 5.19 9.30 4.80
C THR A 6 5.34 8.22 3.73
N ILE A 7 4.55 8.27 2.64
CA ILE A 7 4.60 7.25 1.58
C ILE A 7 5.96 7.21 0.86
N GLY A 8 6.67 8.33 0.82
CA GLY A 8 8.02 8.43 0.25
C GLY A 8 9.14 7.94 1.16
N GLU A 9 8.85 7.60 2.41
CA GLU A 9 9.86 7.16 3.39
C GLU A 9 10.28 5.68 3.22
N GLY A 10 9.60 4.93 2.34
CA GLY A 10 9.90 3.51 2.12
C GLY A 10 9.48 2.60 3.27
N ARG A 11 8.46 2.98 4.04
CA ARG A 11 7.88 2.14 5.10
C ARG A 11 7.23 0.89 4.53
N GLY A 12 7.31 -0.20 5.26
CA GLY A 12 6.65 -1.45 4.92
C GLY A 12 5.13 -1.36 5.04
N ASN A 13 4.41 -1.88 4.05
CA ASN A 13 2.98 -2.14 4.12
C ASN A 13 2.77 -3.60 4.54
N ALA A 14 2.16 -3.84 5.69
CA ALA A 14 2.04 -5.18 6.27
C ALA A 14 1.29 -6.16 5.36
N LEU A 15 0.29 -5.70 4.57
CA LEU A 15 -0.41 -6.54 3.58
C LEU A 15 0.54 -7.00 2.46
N LYS A 16 1.40 -6.11 1.96
CA LYS A 16 2.41 -6.44 0.94
C LYS A 16 3.46 -7.40 1.48
N LEU A 17 3.91 -7.16 2.71
CA LEU A 17 4.89 -8.01 3.38
C LEU A 17 4.32 -9.41 3.63
N MET A 18 3.07 -9.50 4.08
CA MET A 18 2.38 -10.79 4.26
C MET A 18 2.19 -11.51 2.92
N ALA A 19 1.77 -10.80 1.86
CA ALA A 19 1.66 -11.42 0.53
C ALA A 19 3.01 -11.97 0.02
N ARG A 20 4.13 -11.32 0.35
CA ARG A 20 5.47 -11.83 0.05
C ARG A 20 5.80 -13.09 0.86
N VAL A 21 5.42 -13.16 2.15
CA VAL A 21 5.55 -14.40 2.94
C VAL A 21 4.76 -15.53 2.30
N LEU A 22 3.49 -15.27 1.94
CA LEU A 22 2.63 -16.28 1.33
C LEU A 22 3.18 -16.77 -0.01
N GLN A 23 3.79 -15.89 -0.80
CA GLN A 23 4.45 -16.25 -2.05
C GLN A 23 5.65 -17.17 -1.80
N GLU A 24 6.55 -16.86 -0.87
CA GLU A 24 7.71 -17.70 -0.56
C GLU A 24 7.27 -19.06 0.02
N VAL A 25 6.22 -19.08 0.85
CA VAL A 25 5.64 -20.32 1.38
C VAL A 25 5.03 -21.17 0.27
N SER A 26 4.23 -20.57 -0.63
CA SER A 26 3.59 -21.32 -1.73
C SER A 26 4.61 -21.97 -2.67
N VAL A 27 5.73 -21.31 -2.94
CA VAL A 27 6.82 -21.88 -3.74
C VAL A 27 7.48 -23.08 -3.04
N ALA A 28 7.57 -23.05 -1.72
CA ALA A 28 8.26 -24.08 -0.95
C ALA A 28 7.41 -25.32 -0.67
N VAL A 29 6.11 -25.14 -0.44
CA VAL A 29 5.22 -26.23 0.01
C VAL A 29 4.13 -26.60 -1.00
N GLY A 30 4.01 -25.85 -2.10
CA GLY A 30 2.96 -26.05 -3.11
C GLY A 30 1.65 -25.37 -2.73
N ASP A 31 0.55 -26.06 -2.93
CA ASP A 31 -0.79 -25.51 -2.72
C ASP A 31 -1.01 -25.10 -1.25
N LEU A 32 -1.12 -23.82 -1.01
CA LEU A 32 -1.63 -23.27 0.24
C LEU A 32 -3.06 -22.78 0.04
N GLN A 33 -3.86 -22.84 1.09
CA GLN A 33 -5.19 -22.26 1.09
C GLN A 33 -5.32 -21.21 2.19
N ILE A 34 -5.92 -20.07 1.87
CA ILE A 34 -6.12 -18.98 2.80
C ILE A 34 -7.47 -19.19 3.49
N ALA A 35 -7.45 -19.37 4.81
CA ALA A 35 -8.65 -19.43 5.63
C ALA A 35 -9.07 -18.03 6.11
N TRP A 36 -8.08 -17.16 6.38
CA TRP A 36 -8.30 -15.78 6.79
C TRP A 36 -7.14 -14.90 6.36
N PHE A 37 -7.44 -13.68 5.92
CA PHE A 37 -6.43 -12.68 5.64
C PHE A 37 -7.02 -11.28 5.81
N GLU A 38 -6.44 -10.48 6.69
CA GLU A 38 -6.90 -9.13 6.95
C GLU A 38 -5.74 -8.20 7.33
N GLY A 39 -5.97 -6.89 7.18
CA GLY A 39 -5.06 -5.84 7.63
C GLY A 39 -5.56 -4.46 7.23
N GLY A 40 -5.14 -3.47 8.03
CA GLY A 40 -5.48 -2.08 7.82
C GLY A 40 -6.93 -1.73 8.19
N MET A 41 -7.13 -0.46 8.52
CA MET A 41 -8.44 0.08 8.93
C MET A 41 -8.81 1.37 8.20
N LYS A 42 -7.86 1.99 7.51
CA LYS A 42 -8.04 3.29 6.86
C LYS A 42 -7.37 3.30 5.51
N MET A 43 -8.10 3.69 4.48
CA MET A 43 -7.58 3.76 3.11
C MET A 43 -6.35 4.68 2.96
N ASN A 44 -6.23 5.70 3.79
CA ASN A 44 -5.17 6.70 3.75
C ASN A 44 -4.02 6.45 4.76
N ALA A 45 -3.94 5.26 5.33
CA ALA A 45 -2.85 4.85 6.21
C ALA A 45 -2.03 3.72 5.56
N ILE A 46 -0.71 3.76 5.71
CA ILE A 46 0.15 2.61 5.39
C ILE A 46 -0.14 1.55 6.45
N VAL A 47 -0.49 0.36 6.02
CA VAL A 47 -0.91 -0.71 6.92
C VAL A 47 0.25 -1.18 7.80
N SER A 48 0.06 -1.08 9.12
CA SER A 48 1.08 -1.45 10.12
C SER A 48 0.97 -2.89 10.60
N GLU A 49 -0.20 -3.52 10.44
CA GLU A 49 -0.47 -4.87 10.94
C GLU A 49 -1.30 -5.65 9.92
N ALA A 50 -0.95 -6.92 9.74
CA ALA A 50 -1.72 -7.86 8.92
C ALA A 50 -1.66 -9.25 9.56
N GLN A 51 -2.73 -10.01 9.42
CA GLN A 51 -2.85 -11.39 9.90
C GLN A 51 -3.32 -12.29 8.76
N ALA A 52 -2.77 -13.52 8.70
CA ALA A 52 -3.25 -14.53 7.79
C ALA A 52 -3.26 -15.89 8.49
N THR A 53 -4.34 -16.64 8.28
CA THR A 53 -4.43 -18.07 8.62
C THR A 53 -4.45 -18.86 7.32
N ILE A 54 -3.53 -19.80 7.20
CA ILE A 54 -3.42 -20.63 5.99
C ILE A 54 -3.46 -22.11 6.36
N THR A 55 -3.86 -22.93 5.42
CA THR A 55 -3.61 -24.37 5.44
C THR A 55 -2.60 -24.74 4.38
N VAL A 56 -1.80 -25.76 4.65
CA VAL A 56 -0.78 -26.30 3.75
C VAL A 56 -0.93 -27.82 3.66
N PRO A 57 -0.38 -28.48 2.64
CA PRO A 57 -0.45 -29.93 2.52
C PRO A 57 0.06 -30.65 3.79
N ALA A 58 -0.53 -31.79 4.09
CA ALA A 58 -0.17 -32.58 5.27
C ALA A 58 1.35 -32.85 5.32
N GLY A 59 1.96 -32.60 6.48
CA GLY A 59 3.41 -32.73 6.68
C GLY A 59 4.23 -31.52 6.24
N SER A 60 3.61 -30.47 5.67
CA SER A 60 4.31 -29.27 5.23
C SER A 60 4.28 -28.11 6.25
N GLY A 61 3.67 -28.28 7.43
CA GLY A 61 3.57 -27.23 8.44
C GLY A 61 4.93 -26.70 8.90
N ALA A 62 5.82 -27.57 9.39
CA ALA A 62 7.15 -27.15 9.83
C ALA A 62 8.01 -26.55 8.70
N PRO A 63 8.05 -27.08 7.45
CA PRO A 63 8.65 -26.40 6.31
C PRO A 63 8.06 -25.01 6.04
N ALA A 64 6.73 -24.86 6.07
CA ALA A 64 6.05 -23.57 5.85
C ALA A 64 6.45 -22.54 6.89
N LEU A 65 6.42 -22.89 8.17
CA LEU A 65 6.86 -22.01 9.27
C LEU A 65 8.32 -21.56 9.11
N LYS A 66 9.20 -22.50 8.76
CA LYS A 66 10.62 -22.19 8.53
C LYS A 66 10.80 -21.18 7.39
N VAL A 67 10.12 -21.38 6.28
CA VAL A 67 10.19 -20.45 5.13
C VAL A 67 9.61 -19.10 5.49
N ALA A 68 8.46 -19.04 6.17
CA ALA A 68 7.85 -17.79 6.61
C ALA A 68 8.80 -16.98 7.53
N GLN A 69 9.45 -17.64 8.49
CA GLN A 69 10.44 -17.01 9.37
C GLN A 69 11.67 -16.50 8.60
N GLN A 70 12.14 -17.26 7.61
CA GLN A 70 13.26 -16.85 6.76
C GLN A 70 12.89 -15.63 5.90
N ALA A 71 11.69 -15.60 5.32
CA ALA A 71 11.17 -14.47 4.58
C ALA A 71 11.11 -13.22 5.47
N ALA A 72 10.55 -13.35 6.67
CA ALA A 72 10.47 -12.27 7.66
C ALA A 72 11.84 -11.76 8.09
N ALA A 73 12.84 -12.63 8.26
CA ALA A 73 14.20 -12.21 8.59
C ALA A 73 14.83 -11.34 7.50
N LYS A 74 14.59 -11.66 6.21
CA LYS A 74 15.01 -10.82 5.09
C LYS A 74 14.35 -9.45 5.14
N MET A 75 13.03 -9.41 5.34
CA MET A 75 12.26 -8.17 5.42
C MET A 75 12.69 -7.31 6.60
N LYS A 76 12.99 -7.90 7.76
CA LYS A 76 13.51 -7.19 8.94
C LYS A 76 14.83 -6.47 8.63
N ALA A 77 15.71 -7.12 7.87
CA ALA A 77 16.97 -6.50 7.45
C ALA A 77 16.73 -5.35 6.43
N GLU A 78 15.81 -5.54 5.47
CA GLU A 78 15.45 -4.54 4.47
C GLU A 78 14.82 -3.30 5.10
N LEU A 79 14.00 -3.47 6.13
CA LEU A 79 13.24 -2.41 6.81
C LEU A 79 13.97 -1.82 8.04
N ALA A 80 15.19 -2.22 8.33
CA ALA A 80 15.88 -1.83 9.55
C ALA A 80 16.00 -0.30 9.74
N ALA A 81 16.09 0.45 8.65
CA ALA A 81 16.21 1.91 8.69
C ALA A 81 14.85 2.63 8.79
N THR A 82 13.79 2.07 8.21
CA THR A 82 12.48 2.72 8.10
C THR A 82 11.48 2.24 9.15
N ASP A 83 11.54 0.96 9.48
CA ASP A 83 10.65 0.31 10.45
C ASP A 83 11.44 -0.60 11.40
N PRO A 84 12.28 -0.03 12.29
CA PRO A 84 13.12 -0.82 13.21
C PRO A 84 12.31 -1.67 14.19
N GLY A 85 11.02 -1.36 14.38
CA GLY A 85 10.06 -2.13 15.18
C GLY A 85 9.39 -3.29 14.43
N PHE A 86 9.81 -3.61 13.18
CA PHE A 86 9.23 -4.73 12.46
C PHE A 86 9.34 -6.05 13.24
N CYS A 87 8.20 -6.72 13.41
CA CYS A 87 8.10 -8.04 14.00
C CYS A 87 7.24 -8.96 13.14
N PHE A 88 7.50 -10.24 13.23
CA PHE A 88 6.74 -11.29 12.57
C PHE A 88 6.67 -12.50 13.49
N GLU A 89 5.47 -13.00 13.67
CA GLU A 89 5.20 -14.20 14.46
C GLU A 89 4.41 -15.19 13.60
N ALA A 90 4.73 -16.47 13.72
CA ALA A 90 4.01 -17.54 13.04
C ALA A 90 4.03 -18.79 13.91
N GLU A 91 2.88 -19.43 14.03
CA GLU A 91 2.69 -20.64 14.82
C GLU A 91 1.71 -21.60 14.15
N GLU A 92 1.75 -22.86 14.53
CA GLU A 92 0.71 -23.80 14.17
C GLU A 92 -0.53 -23.60 15.04
N THR A 93 -1.70 -23.65 14.42
CA THR A 93 -2.98 -23.50 15.11
C THR A 93 -3.94 -24.64 14.75
N THR A 94 -5.13 -24.63 15.33
CA THR A 94 -6.17 -25.59 14.98
C THR A 94 -6.59 -25.44 13.52
N LEU A 95 -6.90 -26.57 12.87
CA LEU A 95 -7.36 -26.57 11.49
C LEU A 95 -8.64 -25.72 11.38
N PRO A 96 -8.69 -24.72 10.51
CA PRO A 96 -9.89 -23.92 10.30
C PRO A 96 -11.01 -24.75 9.63
N ASP A 97 -12.27 -24.43 9.95
CA ASP A 97 -13.43 -25.10 9.37
C ASP A 97 -13.59 -24.84 7.86
N GLN A 98 -13.14 -23.67 7.41
CA GLN A 98 -13.24 -23.24 6.02
C GLN A 98 -11.96 -22.53 5.57
N ALA A 99 -11.66 -22.68 4.28
CA ALA A 99 -10.62 -21.96 3.58
C ALA A 99 -11.05 -21.72 2.13
N LEU A 100 -10.48 -20.73 1.49
CA LEU A 100 -10.61 -20.57 0.05
C LEU A 100 -10.02 -21.79 -0.66
N ASN A 101 -10.57 -22.14 -1.80
CA ASN A 101 -9.96 -23.17 -2.64
C ASN A 101 -8.54 -22.73 -3.10
N PRO A 102 -7.70 -23.66 -3.60
CA PRO A 102 -6.33 -23.33 -3.98
C PRO A 102 -6.23 -22.22 -5.05
N THR A 103 -7.16 -22.21 -6.01
CA THR A 103 -7.18 -21.19 -7.09
C THR A 103 -7.48 -19.79 -6.57
N ASP A 104 -8.51 -19.64 -5.74
CA ASP A 104 -8.88 -18.35 -5.17
C ASP A 104 -7.83 -17.86 -4.15
N SER A 105 -7.23 -18.79 -3.39
CA SER A 105 -6.12 -18.49 -2.50
C SER A 105 -4.92 -17.95 -3.26
N ALA A 106 -4.56 -18.61 -4.37
CA ALA A 106 -3.49 -18.16 -5.23
C ALA A 106 -3.79 -16.79 -5.85
N ALA A 107 -5.02 -16.59 -6.35
CA ALA A 107 -5.44 -15.30 -6.90
C ALA A 107 -5.31 -14.18 -5.86
N LEU A 108 -5.73 -14.40 -4.61
CA LEU A 108 -5.70 -13.39 -3.55
C LEU A 108 -4.27 -12.96 -3.19
N TRP A 109 -3.39 -13.92 -2.86
CA TRP A 109 -2.02 -13.53 -2.49
C TRP A 109 -1.23 -12.99 -3.70
N GLN A 110 -1.46 -13.52 -4.92
CA GLN A 110 -0.84 -12.99 -6.14
C GLN A 110 -1.30 -11.56 -6.42
N PHE A 111 -2.59 -11.28 -6.25
CA PHE A 111 -3.12 -9.93 -6.41
C PHE A 111 -2.41 -8.95 -5.49
N LEU A 112 -2.38 -9.22 -4.18
CA LEU A 112 -1.67 -8.38 -3.21
C LEU A 112 -0.17 -8.29 -3.49
N PHE A 113 0.46 -9.37 -3.91
CA PHE A 113 1.90 -9.41 -4.24
C PHE A 113 2.24 -8.53 -5.46
N LEU A 114 1.39 -8.54 -6.47
CA LEU A 114 1.60 -7.80 -7.72
C LEU A 114 1.09 -6.36 -7.68
N LEU A 115 0.10 -6.04 -6.83
CA LEU A 115 -0.42 -4.67 -6.73
C LEU A 115 0.71 -3.67 -6.50
N PRO A 116 0.79 -2.58 -7.30
CA PRO A 116 1.63 -1.44 -6.97
C PRO A 116 1.31 -0.90 -5.57
N ASP A 117 2.31 -0.65 -4.76
CA ASP A 117 2.17 -0.06 -3.42
C ASP A 117 3.37 0.84 -3.12
N GLY A 118 3.14 1.94 -2.44
CA GLY A 118 4.16 2.92 -2.14
C GLY A 118 4.31 4.02 -3.20
N MET A 119 5.44 4.67 -3.18
CA MET A 119 5.79 5.74 -4.12
C MET A 119 6.02 5.18 -5.51
N ARG A 120 5.26 5.69 -6.49
CA ARG A 120 5.39 5.34 -7.92
C ARG A 120 6.33 6.28 -8.64
N GLN A 121 6.24 7.58 -8.35
CA GLN A 121 7.01 8.62 -9.00
C GLN A 121 7.26 9.80 -8.07
N MET A 122 8.49 10.34 -8.11
CA MET A 122 8.86 11.60 -7.45
C MET A 122 8.64 12.79 -8.39
N SER A 123 8.33 13.94 -7.81
CA SER A 123 8.29 15.20 -8.55
C SER A 123 9.67 15.53 -9.13
N ARG A 124 9.68 16.00 -10.37
CA ARG A 124 10.88 16.53 -11.02
C ARG A 124 11.08 18.04 -10.78
N GLU A 125 10.02 18.70 -10.34
CA GLU A 125 9.97 20.15 -10.14
C GLU A 125 10.28 20.52 -8.67
N MET A 126 9.96 19.62 -7.72
CA MET A 126 10.16 19.86 -6.30
C MET A 126 10.82 18.65 -5.63
N SER A 127 12.01 18.84 -5.10
CA SER A 127 12.76 17.78 -4.42
C SER A 127 12.03 17.30 -3.18
N GLY A 128 12.01 15.98 -2.96
CA GLY A 128 11.39 15.35 -1.80
C GLY A 128 9.85 15.17 -1.91
N LEU A 129 9.20 15.76 -2.93
CA LEU A 129 7.76 15.61 -3.12
C LEU A 129 7.44 14.34 -3.92
N VAL A 130 6.58 13.49 -3.40
CA VAL A 130 5.99 12.38 -4.15
C VAL A 130 4.98 12.93 -5.16
N HIS A 131 5.07 12.49 -6.40
CA HIS A 131 4.19 12.93 -7.49
C HIS A 131 3.02 11.96 -7.73
N CYS A 132 3.29 10.66 -7.62
CA CYS A 132 2.27 9.62 -7.76
C CYS A 132 2.58 8.45 -6.81
N SER A 133 1.55 7.91 -6.18
CA SER A 133 1.64 6.78 -5.27
C SER A 133 0.37 5.93 -5.27
N SER A 134 0.50 4.70 -4.78
CA SER A 134 -0.59 3.79 -4.44
C SER A 134 -0.41 3.33 -2.99
N ASN A 135 -1.49 3.09 -2.29
CA ASN A 135 -1.46 2.58 -0.93
C ASN A 135 -2.58 1.57 -0.71
N ILE A 136 -2.21 0.32 -0.55
CA ILE A 136 -3.14 -0.71 -0.10
C ILE A 136 -3.48 -0.41 1.35
N GLY A 137 -4.68 0.10 1.63
CA GLY A 137 -5.04 0.60 2.95
C GLY A 137 -5.91 -0.33 3.78
N ILE A 138 -6.67 -1.20 3.13
CA ILE A 138 -7.63 -2.10 3.82
C ILE A 138 -7.71 -3.42 3.06
N LEU A 139 -7.65 -4.51 3.78
CA LEU A 139 -8.09 -5.83 3.38
C LEU A 139 -8.94 -6.42 4.49
N THR A 140 -10.18 -6.79 4.18
CA THR A 140 -11.04 -7.54 5.09
C THR A 140 -11.62 -8.76 4.39
N MET A 141 -11.82 -9.81 5.16
CA MET A 141 -12.37 -11.07 4.67
C MET A 141 -13.56 -11.48 5.54
N SER A 142 -14.65 -11.87 4.91
CA SER A 142 -15.83 -12.48 5.53
C SER A 142 -16.21 -13.74 4.75
N PRO A 143 -17.14 -14.57 5.25
CA PRO A 143 -17.62 -15.73 4.51
C PRO A 143 -18.23 -15.39 3.14
N GLU A 144 -18.77 -14.17 2.99
CA GLU A 144 -19.50 -13.74 1.78
C GLU A 144 -18.63 -12.99 0.79
N GLN A 145 -17.56 -12.30 1.29
CA GLN A 145 -16.75 -11.46 0.43
C GLN A 145 -15.35 -11.17 0.98
N ILE A 146 -14.45 -10.88 0.07
CA ILE A 146 -13.17 -10.27 0.35
C ILE A 146 -13.24 -8.83 -0.19
N TYR A 147 -12.93 -7.86 0.67
CA TYR A 147 -12.92 -6.45 0.30
C TYR A 147 -11.51 -5.89 0.42
N LEU A 148 -11.05 -5.24 -0.64
CA LEU A 148 -9.78 -4.53 -0.67
C LEU A 148 -10.00 -3.08 -1.09
N CYS A 149 -9.33 -2.16 -0.39
CA CYS A 149 -9.32 -0.75 -0.73
C CYS A 149 -7.90 -0.25 -0.94
N ASP A 150 -7.66 0.29 -2.13
CA ASP A 150 -6.42 0.96 -2.50
C ASP A 150 -6.68 2.45 -2.71
N CYS A 151 -5.72 3.29 -2.30
CA CYS A 151 -5.77 4.74 -2.42
C CYS A 151 -4.67 5.23 -3.36
N VAL A 152 -5.04 5.52 -4.60
CA VAL A 152 -4.17 6.20 -5.57
C VAL A 152 -4.13 7.69 -5.30
N ARG A 153 -2.94 8.27 -5.31
CA ARG A 153 -2.71 9.73 -5.23
C ARG A 153 -1.81 10.16 -6.38
N SER A 154 -2.16 11.25 -7.03
CA SER A 154 -1.34 11.83 -8.08
C SER A 154 -1.54 13.34 -8.16
N ALA A 155 -0.47 14.07 -8.42
CA ALA A 155 -0.53 15.50 -8.74
C ALA A 155 -0.98 15.76 -10.18
N GLU A 156 -0.89 14.75 -11.06
CA GLU A 156 -1.29 14.79 -12.47
C GLU A 156 -2.43 13.78 -12.70
N ASP A 157 -3.59 14.26 -13.16
CA ASP A 157 -4.80 13.44 -13.32
C ASP A 157 -4.55 12.22 -14.21
N SER A 158 -3.94 12.42 -15.39
CA SER A 158 -3.68 11.35 -16.35
C SER A 158 -2.77 10.25 -15.81
N LEU A 159 -1.81 10.59 -14.95
CA LEU A 159 -0.91 9.63 -14.31
C LEU A 159 -1.66 8.82 -13.23
N GLY A 160 -2.51 9.48 -12.46
CA GLY A 160 -3.39 8.82 -11.48
C GLY A 160 -4.38 7.87 -12.14
N GLU A 161 -4.98 8.31 -13.25
CA GLU A 161 -5.89 7.50 -14.06
C GLU A 161 -5.20 6.26 -14.63
N ASN A 162 -3.98 6.41 -15.14
CA ASN A 162 -3.20 5.29 -15.65
C ASN A 162 -2.90 4.28 -14.54
N LEU A 163 -2.45 4.74 -13.36
CA LEU A 163 -2.19 3.84 -12.23
C LEU A 163 -3.46 3.12 -11.78
N ALA A 164 -4.59 3.83 -11.67
CA ALA A 164 -5.87 3.19 -11.36
C ALA A 164 -6.28 2.16 -12.44
N ALA A 165 -6.02 2.43 -13.72
CA ALA A 165 -6.28 1.46 -14.78
C ALA A 165 -5.39 0.22 -14.68
N GLU A 166 -4.11 0.35 -14.29
CA GLU A 166 -3.22 -0.78 -14.00
C GLU A 166 -3.80 -1.69 -12.89
N LEU A 167 -4.29 -1.09 -11.80
CA LEU A 167 -4.93 -1.82 -10.69
C LEU A 167 -6.19 -2.56 -11.13
N LEU A 168 -7.07 -1.89 -11.89
CA LEU A 168 -8.29 -2.50 -12.41
C LEU A 168 -8.00 -3.64 -13.40
N CYS A 169 -7.00 -3.47 -14.25
CA CYS A 169 -6.56 -4.49 -15.20
C CYS A 169 -6.06 -5.74 -14.46
N LEU A 170 -5.19 -5.54 -13.46
CA LEU A 170 -4.68 -6.64 -12.64
C LEU A 170 -5.79 -7.38 -11.89
N ALA A 171 -6.75 -6.64 -11.32
CA ALA A 171 -7.92 -7.24 -10.68
C ALA A 171 -8.70 -8.12 -11.66
N GLY A 172 -8.98 -7.62 -12.85
CA GLY A 172 -9.69 -8.37 -13.89
C GLY A 172 -8.95 -9.63 -14.35
N LEU A 173 -7.61 -9.56 -14.50
CA LEU A 173 -6.78 -10.71 -14.87
C LEU A 173 -6.83 -11.84 -13.84
N LEU A 174 -6.99 -11.52 -12.56
CA LEU A 174 -7.05 -12.47 -11.45
C LEU A 174 -8.49 -12.82 -11.02
N GLY A 175 -9.51 -12.36 -11.77
CA GLY A 175 -10.90 -12.70 -11.55
C GLY A 175 -11.62 -11.86 -10.49
N PHE A 176 -11.03 -10.78 -10.03
CA PHE A 176 -11.66 -9.86 -9.08
C PHE A 176 -12.54 -8.81 -9.76
N THR A 177 -13.63 -8.45 -9.12
CA THR A 177 -14.45 -7.29 -9.51
C THR A 177 -13.89 -6.05 -8.85
N ALA A 178 -13.49 -5.08 -9.64
CA ALA A 178 -12.95 -3.82 -9.15
C ALA A 178 -13.67 -2.62 -9.75
N LYS A 179 -13.77 -1.54 -8.98
CA LYS A 179 -14.38 -0.28 -9.41
C LYS A 179 -13.61 0.90 -8.83
N ARG A 180 -13.63 2.01 -9.56
CA ARG A 180 -13.15 3.29 -9.02
C ARG A 180 -14.09 3.80 -7.94
N GLY A 181 -13.51 4.32 -6.87
CA GLY A 181 -14.22 5.06 -5.84
C GLY A 181 -14.33 6.55 -6.18
N ILE A 182 -14.45 7.37 -5.13
CA ILE A 182 -14.46 8.83 -5.24
C ILE A 182 -13.08 9.29 -5.72
N SER A 183 -13.04 10.21 -6.68
CA SER A 183 -11.82 10.80 -7.22
C SER A 183 -11.85 12.31 -7.00
N PHE A 184 -10.70 12.88 -6.69
CA PHE A 184 -10.44 14.31 -6.63
C PHE A 184 -9.37 14.65 -7.65
N SER A 185 -9.44 15.84 -8.24
CA SER A 185 -8.46 16.32 -9.20
C SER A 185 -7.08 16.46 -8.58
N GLY A 186 -6.03 16.12 -9.34
CA GLY A 186 -4.66 16.39 -8.95
C GLY A 186 -4.38 17.89 -8.85
N TRP A 187 -3.49 18.30 -7.98
CA TRP A 187 -3.04 19.69 -7.86
C TRP A 187 -1.53 19.77 -8.12
N LYS A 188 -1.20 19.95 -9.39
CA LYS A 188 0.17 20.08 -9.84
C LYS A 188 0.82 21.36 -9.29
N TYR A 189 2.09 21.27 -8.90
CA TYR A 189 2.87 22.44 -8.54
C TYR A 189 3.00 23.39 -9.72
N ASP A 190 2.63 24.67 -9.51
CA ASP A 190 2.82 25.75 -10.49
C ASP A 190 3.94 26.68 -10.02
N PRO A 191 5.13 26.65 -10.65
CA PRO A 191 6.24 27.54 -10.30
C PRO A 191 5.93 29.02 -10.54
N SER A 192 4.96 29.33 -11.41
CA SER A 192 4.56 30.70 -11.79
C SER A 192 3.44 31.31 -10.94
N SER A 193 3.00 30.64 -9.88
CA SER A 193 1.88 31.07 -9.04
C SER A 193 2.08 32.49 -8.46
N GLN A 194 1.28 33.44 -8.93
CA GLN A 194 1.30 34.83 -8.46
C GLN A 194 0.81 34.95 -7.00
N LEU A 195 -0.17 34.12 -6.63
CA LEU A 195 -0.67 34.09 -5.25
C LEU A 195 0.45 33.69 -4.27
N ARG A 196 1.22 32.66 -4.61
CA ARG A 196 2.36 32.24 -3.78
C ARG A 196 3.41 33.36 -3.66
N ALA A 197 3.78 33.99 -4.77
CA ALA A 197 4.72 35.10 -4.76
C ALA A 197 4.21 36.26 -3.87
N LEU A 198 2.94 36.60 -3.97
CA LEU A 198 2.31 37.62 -3.13
C LEU A 198 2.34 37.23 -1.65
N CYS A 199 1.96 35.99 -1.31
CA CYS A 199 2.00 35.50 0.07
C CYS A 199 3.42 35.55 0.67
N MET A 200 4.43 35.17 -0.08
CA MET A 200 5.83 35.24 0.34
C MET A 200 6.27 36.69 0.62
N GLN A 201 5.90 37.63 -0.26
CA GLN A 201 6.23 39.03 -0.09
C GLN A 201 5.55 39.61 1.15
N VAL A 202 4.25 39.39 1.30
CA VAL A 202 3.47 39.89 2.47
C VAL A 202 4.02 39.32 3.77
N TYR A 203 4.36 38.02 3.79
CA TYR A 203 4.93 37.38 4.97
C TYR A 203 6.29 38.01 5.34
N LYS A 204 7.14 38.26 4.35
CA LYS A 204 8.42 38.92 4.56
C LYS A 204 8.27 40.36 5.10
N ASP A 205 7.32 41.10 4.54
CA ASP A 205 7.03 42.49 4.99
C ASP A 205 6.48 42.52 6.43
N MET A 206 5.64 41.55 6.81
CA MET A 206 5.05 41.48 8.14
C MET A 206 6.02 40.95 9.23
N PHE A 207 6.87 39.96 8.89
CA PHE A 207 7.66 39.24 9.89
C PHE A 207 9.16 39.42 9.76
N GLY A 208 9.63 40.11 8.73
CA GLY A 208 11.07 40.38 8.48
C GLY A 208 11.90 39.15 8.15
N ARG A 209 11.26 38.03 7.79
CA ARG A 209 11.91 36.75 7.44
C ARG A 209 11.23 36.08 6.25
N GLU A 210 11.95 35.23 5.56
CA GLU A 210 11.40 34.44 4.44
C GLU A 210 10.38 33.40 4.96
N MET A 211 9.31 33.20 4.17
CA MET A 211 8.33 32.14 4.40
C MET A 211 8.92 30.80 3.96
N GLU A 212 8.81 29.79 4.81
CA GLU A 212 9.15 28.42 4.44
C GLU A 212 8.03 27.82 3.58
N LEU A 213 8.39 27.29 2.42
CA LEU A 213 7.46 26.61 1.51
C LEU A 213 7.55 25.11 1.74
N GLN A 214 6.41 24.51 2.01
CA GLN A 214 6.28 23.07 2.12
C GLN A 214 5.29 22.56 1.08
N ALA A 215 5.59 21.41 0.49
CA ALA A 215 4.69 20.70 -0.39
C ALA A 215 4.22 19.40 0.28
N THR A 216 2.98 19.02 0.00
CA THR A 216 2.39 17.77 0.48
C THR A 216 1.82 16.97 -0.69
N HIS A 217 1.89 15.66 -0.60
CA HIS A 217 1.23 14.74 -1.52
C HIS A 217 -0.25 14.51 -1.12
N GLY A 218 -0.74 15.21 -0.11
CA GLY A 218 -2.14 15.17 0.34
C GLY A 218 -3.05 16.02 -0.55
N GLY A 219 -4.28 15.56 -0.77
CA GLY A 219 -5.33 16.40 -1.34
C GLY A 219 -5.74 17.50 -0.36
N LEU A 220 -5.95 18.70 -0.88
CA LEU A 220 -6.52 19.84 -0.15
C LEU A 220 -7.73 20.34 -0.92
N GLU A 221 -8.72 20.87 -0.20
CA GLU A 221 -9.94 21.43 -0.78
C GLU A 221 -9.65 22.52 -1.81
N CYS A 222 -8.57 23.27 -1.61
CA CYS A 222 -8.12 24.30 -2.56
C CYS A 222 -7.80 23.72 -3.96
N GLY A 223 -7.49 22.44 -4.07
CA GLY A 223 -7.26 21.78 -5.36
C GLY A 223 -8.51 21.71 -6.25
N GLU A 224 -9.69 21.77 -5.64
CA GLU A 224 -10.98 21.78 -6.37
C GLU A 224 -11.37 23.18 -6.91
N PHE A 225 -10.68 24.22 -6.45
CA PHE A 225 -10.95 25.61 -6.86
C PHE A 225 -9.92 26.18 -7.86
N LYS A 226 -9.04 25.35 -8.38
CA LYS A 226 -7.99 25.75 -9.34
C LYS A 226 -8.55 26.02 -10.73
#